data_848f8ff6937e9f4135accc99b4c4f534
#
_entry.id   848f8ff6937e9f4135accc99b4c4f534
#
_cell.length_a   1.000
_cell.length_b   1.000
_cell.length_c   1.000
_cell.angle_alpha   90.00
_cell.angle_beta   90.00
_cell.angle_gamma   90.00
#
_symmetry.space_group_name_H-M   'P 1'
#
loop_
_entity.id
_entity.type
_entity.pdbx_description
1 polymer ?
#
loop_
_entity_poly.entity_id
_entity_poly.type
_entity_poly.pdbx_seq_one_letter_code
_entity_poly.pdbx_strand_id
1 'polypeptide(L)'
;MIPVVFGIFSKELPMFHLLLAVIYLAFISLGLPDALLGSAWPTIYQEWSVPVSSAGVIYLIISLGTVVSSLLSDRLTRALGPGKVTALSVATTALALWGYSVSGSFWQLCLWSVPYGLGAGSVDAALNNYVAIHYASRHMSWLHCMWGIGASAGPHIMSWVLSGGRSWSAGYQTVAVIQIVLTALLFLSLPLWKIKQIPREKRAGKALSLRQIVAIPGAKAVMAAFFCYCAMETTAALWSASYLVLHLGMGEVEAARFGGLFYLGMTVGRAVSGFVTMRLNDRQMIRLGQSVAAVGILAVLLPFGGKVTLAGLLLMGLGCAPIYPCFIHTTPVYFGVERSQAIIGV
;
A
#
# COMPACT_ATOMS: atom_id res chain seq x y z
N MET A 1 2.15 23.58 -42.77
CA MET A 1 1.29 22.66 -41.98
C MET A 1 1.95 22.18 -40.69
N ILE A 2 2.86 22.97 -40.09
CA ILE A 2 3.68 22.58 -38.93
C ILE A 2 3.35 23.35 -37.62
N PRO A 3 2.61 24.51 -37.61
CA PRO A 3 2.39 25.23 -36.35
C PRO A 3 1.26 24.69 -35.46
N VAL A 4 0.35 23.85 -35.97
CA VAL A 4 -0.81 23.35 -35.20
C VAL A 4 -0.44 22.21 -34.24
N VAL A 5 0.57 21.43 -34.61
CA VAL A 5 1.04 20.27 -33.77
C VAL A 5 1.76 20.75 -32.52
N PHE A 6 2.54 21.84 -32.58
CA PHE A 6 3.28 22.37 -31.43
C PHE A 6 2.38 23.01 -30.36
N GLY A 7 1.26 23.60 -30.76
CA GLY A 7 0.31 24.23 -29.84
C GLY A 7 -0.52 23.26 -29.02
N ILE A 8 -0.75 22.03 -29.51
CA ILE A 8 -1.46 20.97 -28.81
C ILE A 8 -0.52 20.33 -27.76
N PHE A 9 0.74 20.10 -28.12
CA PHE A 9 1.74 19.53 -27.19
C PHE A 9 2.04 20.44 -25.99
N SER A 10 2.03 21.77 -26.15
CA SER A 10 2.34 22.71 -25.07
C SER A 10 1.22 22.85 -24.01
N LYS A 11 -0.04 22.56 -24.38
CA LYS A 11 -1.19 22.57 -23.46
C LYS A 11 -1.42 21.22 -22.79
N GLU A 12 -1.00 20.10 -23.39
CA GLU A 12 -1.14 18.77 -22.81
C GLU A 12 -0.09 18.44 -21.75
N LEU A 13 1.13 19.00 -21.86
CA LEU A 13 2.23 18.77 -20.91
C LEU A 13 1.87 19.13 -19.47
N PRO A 14 1.33 20.34 -19.16
CA PRO A 14 0.96 20.70 -17.79
C PRO A 14 -0.20 19.86 -17.24
N MET A 15 -1.16 19.46 -18.06
CA MET A 15 -2.28 18.60 -17.64
C MET A 15 -1.84 17.18 -17.34
N PHE A 16 -0.83 16.67 -18.05
CA PHE A 16 -0.24 15.35 -17.81
C PHE A 16 0.53 15.28 -16.47
N HIS A 17 1.25 16.34 -16.12
CA HIS A 17 1.92 16.47 -14.83
C HIS A 17 0.92 16.66 -13.70
N LEU A 18 -0.18 17.37 -13.92
CA LEU A 18 -1.24 17.53 -12.93
C LEU A 18 -1.93 16.19 -12.62
N LEU A 19 -2.22 15.39 -13.65
CA LEU A 19 -2.80 14.05 -13.44
C LEU A 19 -1.85 13.14 -12.65
N LEU A 20 -0.53 13.19 -12.94
CA LEU A 20 0.45 12.44 -12.18
C LEU A 20 0.49 12.87 -10.70
N ALA A 21 0.40 14.17 -10.42
CA ALA A 21 0.32 14.66 -9.05
C ALA A 21 -0.95 14.16 -8.33
N VAL A 22 -2.09 14.13 -9.02
CA VAL A 22 -3.33 13.56 -8.49
C VAL A 22 -3.19 12.06 -8.19
N ILE A 23 -2.52 11.31 -9.07
CA ILE A 23 -2.23 9.88 -8.88
C ILE A 23 -1.32 9.68 -7.66
N TYR A 24 -0.31 10.49 -7.49
CA TYR A 24 0.58 10.46 -6.31
C TYR A 24 -0.18 10.77 -5.01
N LEU A 25 -1.06 11.77 -5.01
CA LEU A 25 -1.94 12.05 -3.87
C LEU A 25 -2.87 10.88 -3.56
N ALA A 26 -3.40 10.20 -4.57
CA ALA A 26 -4.21 9.00 -4.38
C ALA A 26 -3.41 7.87 -3.72
N PHE A 27 -2.11 7.72 -4.03
CA PHE A 27 -1.24 6.73 -3.37
C PHE A 27 -0.86 7.11 -1.94
N ILE A 28 -0.66 8.39 -1.64
CA ILE A 28 -0.54 8.85 -0.24
C ILE A 28 -1.82 8.49 0.52
N SER A 29 -2.97 8.72 -0.09
CA SER A 29 -4.29 8.41 0.47
C SER A 29 -4.47 6.90 0.74
N LEU A 30 -3.92 6.03 -0.10
CA LEU A 30 -3.93 4.58 0.14
C LEU A 30 -3.07 4.19 1.33
N GLY A 31 -1.86 4.76 1.44
CA GLY A 31 -0.95 4.44 2.53
C GLY A 31 -1.42 4.92 3.90
N LEU A 32 -2.08 6.08 3.97
CA LEU A 32 -2.48 6.69 5.25
C LEU A 32 -3.24 5.74 6.19
N PRO A 33 -4.27 4.99 5.76
CA PRO A 33 -5.01 4.12 6.65
C PRO A 33 -4.36 2.76 6.89
N ASP A 34 -3.42 2.31 6.04
CA ASP A 34 -2.83 0.97 6.13
C ASP A 34 -2.13 0.70 7.46
N ALA A 35 -1.53 1.74 8.06
CA ALA A 35 -0.83 1.64 9.34
C ALA A 35 -1.69 1.98 10.57
N LEU A 36 -2.94 2.44 10.38
CA LEU A 36 -3.78 2.92 11.49
C LEU A 36 -4.20 1.79 12.42
N LEU A 37 -4.63 0.64 11.89
CA LEU A 37 -5.08 -0.47 12.71
C LEU A 37 -3.98 -0.92 13.67
N GLY A 38 -2.77 -1.14 13.17
CA GLY A 38 -1.64 -1.54 13.99
C GLY A 38 -1.30 -0.50 15.07
N SER A 39 -1.37 0.79 14.72
CA SER A 39 -1.06 1.89 15.65
C SER A 39 -2.13 2.11 16.73
N ALA A 40 -3.40 1.94 16.39
CA ALA A 40 -4.53 2.12 17.30
C ALA A 40 -4.80 0.87 18.16
N TRP A 41 -4.38 -0.31 17.70
CA TRP A 41 -4.77 -1.58 18.30
C TRP A 41 -4.41 -1.73 19.78
N PRO A 42 -3.23 -1.26 20.25
CA PRO A 42 -2.92 -1.30 21.68
C PRO A 42 -3.98 -0.66 22.59
N THR A 43 -4.58 0.43 22.15
CA THR A 43 -5.66 1.10 22.86
C THR A 43 -7.00 0.38 22.69
N ILE A 44 -7.33 -0.06 21.47
CA ILE A 44 -8.62 -0.68 21.15
C ILE A 44 -8.83 -1.99 21.91
N TYR A 45 -7.84 -2.90 21.90
CA TYR A 45 -8.02 -4.20 22.52
C TYR A 45 -8.15 -4.11 24.07
N GLN A 46 -7.49 -3.14 24.66
CA GLN A 46 -7.60 -2.87 26.11
C GLN A 46 -8.99 -2.27 26.44
N GLU A 47 -9.42 -1.24 25.70
CA GLU A 47 -10.70 -0.58 25.90
C GLU A 47 -11.89 -1.57 25.80
N TRP A 48 -11.84 -2.46 24.82
CA TRP A 48 -12.93 -3.41 24.59
C TRP A 48 -12.72 -4.79 25.23
N SER A 49 -11.61 -4.97 25.97
CA SER A 49 -11.26 -6.24 26.62
C SER A 49 -11.31 -7.45 25.66
N VAL A 50 -10.87 -7.25 24.42
CA VAL A 50 -10.78 -8.33 23.42
C VAL A 50 -9.36 -8.87 23.33
N PRO A 51 -9.15 -10.13 22.90
CA PRO A 51 -7.82 -10.66 22.70
C PRO A 51 -6.99 -9.83 21.73
N VAL A 52 -5.70 -9.66 22.00
CA VAL A 52 -4.76 -8.95 21.10
C VAL A 52 -4.81 -9.53 19.67
N SER A 53 -4.95 -10.86 19.54
CA SER A 53 -5.04 -11.57 18.26
C SER A 53 -6.24 -11.18 17.41
N SER A 54 -7.27 -10.53 17.98
CA SER A 54 -8.48 -10.13 17.25
C SER A 54 -8.20 -9.12 16.12
N ALA A 55 -7.10 -8.36 16.17
CA ALA A 55 -6.65 -7.53 15.04
C ALA A 55 -6.45 -8.36 13.76
N GLY A 56 -5.99 -9.61 13.91
CA GLY A 56 -5.81 -10.53 12.79
C GLY A 56 -7.12 -10.85 12.05
N VAL A 57 -8.24 -10.89 12.76
CA VAL A 57 -9.57 -11.12 12.14
C VAL A 57 -9.95 -9.92 11.26
N ILE A 58 -9.79 -8.69 11.78
CA ILE A 58 -10.05 -7.45 11.01
C ILE A 58 -9.15 -7.44 9.76
N TYR A 59 -7.86 -7.71 9.94
CA TYR A 59 -6.90 -7.71 8.85
C TYR A 59 -7.21 -8.79 7.80
N LEU A 60 -7.66 -9.98 8.22
CA LEU A 60 -8.08 -11.04 7.32
C LEU A 60 -9.28 -10.62 6.48
N ILE A 61 -10.29 -9.97 7.07
CA ILE A 61 -11.46 -9.45 6.36
C ILE A 61 -11.03 -8.42 5.31
N ILE A 62 -10.16 -7.47 5.70
CA ILE A 62 -9.61 -6.46 4.78
C ILE A 62 -8.88 -7.15 3.62
N SER A 63 -7.97 -8.09 3.91
CA SER A 63 -7.18 -8.80 2.90
C SER A 63 -8.05 -9.59 1.92
N LEU A 64 -9.06 -10.29 2.40
CA LEU A 64 -10.01 -11.00 1.53
C LEU A 64 -10.78 -10.03 0.64
N GLY A 65 -11.26 -8.92 1.20
CA GLY A 65 -11.91 -7.85 0.44
C GLY A 65 -11.00 -7.27 -0.65
N THR A 66 -9.73 -7.02 -0.30
CA THR A 66 -8.71 -6.51 -1.23
C THR A 66 -8.45 -7.48 -2.38
N VAL A 67 -8.30 -8.78 -2.10
CA VAL A 67 -8.13 -9.82 -3.14
C VAL A 67 -9.35 -9.86 -4.07
N VAL A 68 -10.56 -9.90 -3.53
CA VAL A 68 -11.80 -9.91 -4.34
C VAL A 68 -11.89 -8.67 -5.22
N SER A 69 -11.60 -7.51 -4.66
CA SER A 69 -11.65 -6.23 -5.36
C SER A 69 -10.58 -6.13 -6.46
N SER A 70 -9.35 -6.60 -6.20
CA SER A 70 -8.27 -6.64 -7.18
C SER A 70 -8.61 -7.55 -8.36
N LEU A 71 -9.19 -8.72 -8.11
CA LEU A 71 -9.67 -9.63 -9.17
C LEU A 71 -10.77 -9.01 -10.03
N LEU A 72 -11.60 -8.13 -9.48
CA LEU A 72 -12.65 -7.41 -10.19
C LEU A 72 -12.16 -6.13 -10.87
N SER A 73 -10.96 -5.66 -10.54
CA SER A 73 -10.43 -4.36 -10.97
C SER A 73 -10.38 -4.20 -12.49
N ASP A 74 -10.01 -5.24 -13.25
CA ASP A 74 -10.01 -5.17 -14.72
C ASP A 74 -11.41 -4.93 -15.29
N ARG A 75 -12.43 -5.63 -14.76
CA ARG A 75 -13.83 -5.44 -15.18
C ARG A 75 -14.32 -4.02 -14.84
N LEU A 76 -14.05 -3.57 -13.63
CA LEU A 76 -14.43 -2.24 -13.16
C LEU A 76 -13.73 -1.14 -13.97
N THR A 77 -12.44 -1.28 -14.23
CA THR A 77 -11.66 -0.31 -15.01
C THR A 77 -12.11 -0.25 -16.47
N ARG A 78 -12.51 -1.37 -17.06
CA ARG A 78 -13.10 -1.39 -18.42
C ARG A 78 -14.47 -0.73 -18.47
N ALA A 79 -15.29 -0.89 -17.44
CA ALA A 79 -16.65 -0.36 -17.41
C ALA A 79 -16.67 1.14 -17.05
N LEU A 80 -15.92 1.54 -16.03
CA LEU A 80 -15.99 2.89 -15.44
C LEU A 80 -14.82 3.80 -15.84
N GLY A 81 -13.70 3.20 -16.26
CA GLY A 81 -12.43 3.89 -16.46
C GLY A 81 -11.62 4.03 -15.17
N PRO A 82 -10.27 4.19 -15.26
CA PRO A 82 -9.38 4.19 -14.10
C PRO A 82 -9.68 5.33 -13.12
N GLY A 83 -10.01 6.54 -13.60
CA GLY A 83 -10.29 7.68 -12.73
C GLY A 83 -11.54 7.49 -11.86
N LYS A 84 -12.63 6.94 -12.41
CA LYS A 84 -13.84 6.68 -11.63
C LYS A 84 -13.63 5.54 -10.65
N VAL A 85 -12.91 4.48 -11.05
CA VAL A 85 -12.55 3.38 -10.13
C VAL A 85 -11.76 3.93 -8.96
N THR A 86 -10.75 4.76 -9.21
CA THR A 86 -9.95 5.41 -8.16
C THR A 86 -10.82 6.26 -7.22
N ALA A 87 -11.65 7.16 -7.76
CA ALA A 87 -12.48 8.05 -6.95
C ALA A 87 -13.50 7.28 -6.09
N LEU A 88 -14.17 6.27 -6.66
CA LEU A 88 -15.14 5.43 -5.94
C LEU A 88 -14.46 4.56 -4.88
N SER A 89 -13.30 4.00 -5.17
CA SER A 89 -12.54 3.19 -4.23
C SER A 89 -12.10 4.02 -3.02
N VAL A 90 -11.53 5.21 -3.24
CA VAL A 90 -11.13 6.11 -2.14
C VAL A 90 -12.35 6.60 -1.36
N ALA A 91 -13.49 6.85 -2.02
CA ALA A 91 -14.74 7.17 -1.34
C ALA A 91 -15.22 6.03 -0.42
N THR A 92 -15.10 4.78 -0.89
CA THR A 92 -15.48 3.59 -0.11
C THR A 92 -14.57 3.40 1.10
N THR A 93 -13.25 3.59 0.95
CA THR A 93 -12.32 3.55 2.08
C THR A 93 -12.54 4.71 3.05
N ALA A 94 -12.85 5.92 2.58
CA ALA A 94 -13.20 7.06 3.42
C ALA A 94 -14.45 6.79 4.28
N LEU A 95 -15.49 6.22 3.67
CA LEU A 95 -16.70 5.80 4.36
C LEU A 95 -16.41 4.72 5.43
N ALA A 96 -15.59 3.74 5.10
CA ALA A 96 -15.20 2.69 6.03
C ALA A 96 -14.43 3.25 7.23
N LEU A 97 -13.49 4.17 7.00
CA LEU A 97 -12.74 4.85 8.08
C LEU A 97 -13.63 5.71 8.95
N TRP A 98 -14.61 6.38 8.36
CA TRP A 98 -15.63 7.07 9.14
C TRP A 98 -16.43 6.09 10.00
N GLY A 99 -16.84 4.96 9.41
CA GLY A 99 -17.49 3.87 10.15
C GLY A 99 -16.65 3.34 11.30
N TYR A 100 -15.32 3.20 11.12
CA TYR A 100 -14.40 2.84 12.19
C TYR A 100 -14.44 3.87 13.33
N SER A 101 -14.44 5.16 12.99
CA SER A 101 -14.42 6.24 13.99
C SER A 101 -15.68 6.31 14.87
N VAL A 102 -16.79 5.78 14.41
CA VAL A 102 -18.08 5.74 15.17
C VAL A 102 -18.39 4.37 15.74
N SER A 103 -17.48 3.40 15.57
CA SER A 103 -17.67 2.04 16.06
C SER A 103 -17.53 1.98 17.59
N GLY A 104 -18.49 1.34 18.24
CA GLY A 104 -18.50 1.10 19.68
C GLY A 104 -18.24 -0.37 20.05
N SER A 105 -17.91 -1.23 19.08
CA SER A 105 -17.63 -2.64 19.33
C SER A 105 -16.72 -3.25 18.26
N PHE A 106 -16.03 -4.33 18.63
CA PHE A 106 -15.16 -5.11 17.74
C PHE A 106 -15.89 -5.57 16.46
N TRP A 107 -17.13 -6.03 16.58
CA TRP A 107 -17.90 -6.53 15.44
C TRP A 107 -18.27 -5.44 14.44
N GLN A 108 -18.43 -4.20 14.92
CA GLN A 108 -18.64 -3.06 14.01
C GLN A 108 -17.37 -2.76 13.21
N LEU A 109 -16.18 -2.86 13.81
CA LEU A 109 -14.93 -2.77 13.04
C LEU A 109 -14.84 -3.87 11.98
N CYS A 110 -15.18 -5.11 12.34
CA CYS A 110 -15.22 -6.23 11.37
C CYS A 110 -16.18 -5.92 10.21
N LEU A 111 -17.35 -5.36 10.49
CA LEU A 111 -18.32 -4.99 9.45
C LEU A 111 -17.76 -3.92 8.51
N TRP A 112 -17.16 -2.85 9.06
CA TRP A 112 -16.58 -1.78 8.27
C TRP A 112 -15.29 -2.19 7.54
N SER A 113 -14.64 -3.27 7.96
CA SER A 113 -13.47 -3.85 7.26
C SER A 113 -13.82 -4.40 5.89
N VAL A 114 -15.07 -4.81 5.65
CA VAL A 114 -15.52 -5.30 4.34
C VAL A 114 -15.46 -4.20 3.28
N PRO A 115 -16.16 -3.06 3.41
CA PRO A 115 -16.06 -1.98 2.43
C PRO A 115 -14.64 -1.39 2.38
N TYR A 116 -13.88 -1.38 3.48
CA TYR A 116 -12.49 -0.95 3.47
C TYR A 116 -11.65 -1.79 2.50
N GLY A 117 -11.64 -3.11 2.65
CA GLY A 117 -10.87 -4.01 1.79
C GLY A 117 -11.31 -3.95 0.32
N LEU A 118 -12.63 -3.90 0.06
CA LEU A 118 -13.16 -3.75 -1.29
C LEU A 118 -12.74 -2.43 -1.94
N GLY A 119 -12.64 -1.35 -1.19
CA GLY A 119 -12.14 -0.06 -1.68
C GLY A 119 -10.63 -0.11 -1.99
N ALA A 120 -9.82 -0.68 -1.11
CA ALA A 120 -8.35 -0.66 -1.23
C ALA A 120 -7.82 -1.39 -2.47
N GLY A 121 -8.32 -2.60 -2.77
CA GLY A 121 -7.74 -3.44 -3.83
C GLY A 121 -7.94 -2.90 -5.26
N SER A 122 -9.11 -2.37 -5.57
CA SER A 122 -9.39 -1.89 -6.94
C SER A 122 -8.58 -0.67 -7.32
N VAL A 123 -8.34 0.24 -6.39
CA VAL A 123 -7.58 1.47 -6.65
C VAL A 123 -6.11 1.16 -6.88
N ASP A 124 -5.52 0.29 -6.07
CA ASP A 124 -4.12 -0.10 -6.23
C ASP A 124 -3.88 -0.71 -7.61
N ALA A 125 -4.65 -1.73 -7.98
CA ALA A 125 -4.53 -2.38 -9.29
C ALA A 125 -4.77 -1.42 -10.46
N ALA A 126 -5.75 -0.52 -10.37
CA ALA A 126 -6.09 0.42 -11.44
C ALA A 126 -4.99 1.46 -11.66
N LEU A 127 -4.44 2.03 -10.58
CA LEU A 127 -3.41 3.07 -10.65
C LEU A 127 -2.06 2.51 -11.07
N ASN A 128 -1.66 1.36 -10.52
CA ASN A 128 -0.43 0.66 -10.93
C ASN A 128 -0.45 0.37 -12.44
N ASN A 129 -1.55 -0.19 -12.95
CA ASN A 129 -1.69 -0.47 -14.37
C ASN A 129 -1.68 0.82 -15.21
N TYR A 130 -2.37 1.87 -14.75
CA TYR A 130 -2.41 3.16 -15.47
C TYR A 130 -1.01 3.78 -15.56
N VAL A 131 -0.26 3.81 -14.46
CA VAL A 131 1.10 4.35 -14.43
C VAL A 131 2.06 3.50 -15.27
N ALA A 132 1.98 2.17 -15.20
CA ALA A 132 2.81 1.27 -15.99
C ALA A 132 2.66 1.48 -17.52
N ILE A 133 1.45 1.85 -17.97
CA ILE A 133 1.15 2.02 -19.39
C ILE A 133 1.50 3.44 -19.89
N HIS A 134 1.33 4.48 -19.06
CA HIS A 134 1.35 5.86 -19.52
C HIS A 134 2.58 6.65 -19.08
N TYR A 135 3.34 6.16 -18.09
CA TYR A 135 4.47 6.87 -17.49
C TYR A 135 5.75 6.04 -17.52
N ALA A 136 6.89 6.71 -17.37
CA ALA A 136 8.18 6.03 -17.31
C ALA A 136 8.34 5.25 -15.98
N SER A 137 9.17 4.19 -15.99
CA SER A 137 9.44 3.28 -14.87
C SER A 137 9.78 4.00 -13.54
N ARG A 138 10.51 5.12 -13.60
CA ARG A 138 10.82 5.96 -12.43
C ARG A 138 9.57 6.42 -11.66
N HIS A 139 8.46 6.69 -12.37
CA HIS A 139 7.22 7.14 -11.74
C HIS A 139 6.52 6.01 -10.99
N MET A 140 6.75 4.75 -11.36
CA MET A 140 6.28 3.61 -10.58
C MET A 140 6.97 3.55 -9.21
N SER A 141 8.29 3.73 -9.16
CA SER A 141 9.03 3.77 -7.90
C SER A 141 8.59 4.94 -7.01
N TRP A 142 8.36 6.10 -7.61
CA TRP A 142 7.87 7.28 -6.87
C TRP A 142 6.41 7.11 -6.40
N LEU A 143 5.59 6.43 -7.17
CA LEU A 143 4.23 6.07 -6.78
C LEU A 143 4.23 5.29 -5.45
N HIS A 144 5.04 4.24 -5.36
CA HIS A 144 5.18 3.45 -4.14
C HIS A 144 5.88 4.20 -3.00
N CYS A 145 6.75 5.17 -3.31
CA CYS A 145 7.30 6.08 -2.31
C CYS A 145 6.18 6.96 -1.70
N MET A 146 5.25 7.47 -2.52
CA MET A 146 4.10 8.25 -2.05
C MET A 146 3.19 7.42 -1.12
N TRP A 147 2.94 6.14 -1.47
CA TRP A 147 2.24 5.23 -0.55
C TRP A 147 2.99 5.14 0.80
N GLY A 148 4.31 4.95 0.77
CA GLY A 148 5.13 4.87 1.98
C GLY A 148 5.09 6.14 2.84
N ILE A 149 5.01 7.33 2.22
CA ILE A 149 4.81 8.61 2.94
C ILE A 149 3.47 8.57 3.69
N GLY A 150 2.38 8.14 3.02
CA GLY A 150 1.08 7.97 3.64
C GLY A 150 1.12 7.00 4.81
N ALA A 151 1.67 5.80 4.60
CA ALA A 151 1.79 4.75 5.60
C ALA A 151 2.63 5.18 6.81
N SER A 152 3.67 5.99 6.59
CA SER A 152 4.47 6.57 7.68
C SER A 152 3.70 7.66 8.45
N ALA A 153 2.87 8.45 7.77
CA ALA A 153 2.11 9.53 8.40
C ALA A 153 0.99 9.01 9.31
N GLY A 154 0.35 7.88 8.97
CA GLY A 154 -0.76 7.30 9.73
C GLY A 154 -0.47 7.12 11.23
N PRO A 155 0.58 6.39 11.63
CA PRO A 155 0.98 6.22 13.03
C PRO A 155 1.28 7.54 13.75
N HIS A 156 1.85 8.53 13.06
CA HIS A 156 2.13 9.83 13.65
C HIS A 156 0.84 10.63 13.92
N ILE A 157 -0.13 10.56 13.01
CA ILE A 157 -1.47 11.15 13.23
C ILE A 157 -2.14 10.49 14.43
N MET A 158 -2.12 9.16 14.53
CA MET A 158 -2.68 8.43 15.66
C MET A 158 -2.00 8.83 16.97
N SER A 159 -0.67 8.82 17.00
CA SER A 159 0.10 9.22 18.17
C SER A 159 -0.20 10.67 18.60
N TRP A 160 -0.30 11.61 17.65
CA TRP A 160 -0.64 13.01 17.93
C TRP A 160 -2.04 13.15 18.54
N VAL A 161 -3.01 12.41 18.05
CA VAL A 161 -4.39 12.42 18.58
C VAL A 161 -4.42 11.85 19.99
N LEU A 162 -3.76 10.70 20.22
CA LEU A 162 -3.69 10.07 21.54
C LEU A 162 -2.93 10.93 22.55
N SER A 163 -1.84 11.60 22.16
CA SER A 163 -1.09 12.52 23.03
C SER A 163 -1.89 13.75 23.43
N GLY A 164 -2.86 14.16 22.62
CA GLY A 164 -3.82 15.20 22.94
C GLY A 164 -4.97 14.76 23.87
N GLY A 165 -4.90 13.55 24.45
CA GLY A 165 -5.92 12.99 25.33
C GLY A 165 -7.23 12.61 24.61
N ARG A 166 -7.21 12.52 23.28
CA ARG A 166 -8.37 12.11 22.46
C ARG A 166 -8.36 10.60 22.24
N SER A 167 -9.51 10.03 21.95
CA SER A 167 -9.65 8.60 21.68
C SER A 167 -9.04 8.17 20.34
N TRP A 168 -8.73 6.89 20.17
CA TRP A 168 -8.31 6.31 18.90
C TRP A 168 -9.33 6.54 17.77
N SER A 169 -10.63 6.60 18.10
CA SER A 169 -11.70 6.92 17.14
C SER A 169 -11.49 8.30 16.49
N ALA A 170 -10.99 9.29 17.24
CA ALA A 170 -10.67 10.61 16.69
C ALA A 170 -9.48 10.54 15.71
N GLY A 171 -8.55 9.58 15.87
CA GLY A 171 -7.48 9.30 14.90
C GLY A 171 -8.05 8.81 13.57
N TYR A 172 -8.95 7.83 13.60
CA TYR A 172 -9.66 7.37 12.42
C TYR A 172 -10.52 8.46 11.79
N GLN A 173 -11.21 9.26 12.59
CA GLN A 173 -12.00 10.40 12.10
C GLN A 173 -11.13 11.43 11.37
N THR A 174 -9.95 11.74 11.90
CA THR A 174 -8.99 12.67 11.27
C THR A 174 -8.58 12.17 9.90
N VAL A 175 -8.21 10.88 9.78
CA VAL A 175 -7.83 10.30 8.50
C VAL A 175 -9.02 10.17 7.56
N ALA A 176 -10.22 9.85 8.07
CA ALA A 176 -11.44 9.82 7.28
C ALA A 176 -11.75 11.19 6.65
N VAL A 177 -11.60 12.28 7.39
CA VAL A 177 -11.78 13.66 6.86
C VAL A 177 -10.76 13.94 5.76
N ILE A 178 -9.49 13.59 5.95
CA ILE A 178 -8.46 13.73 4.90
C ILE A 178 -8.87 12.94 3.65
N GLN A 179 -9.33 11.70 3.81
CA GLN A 179 -9.79 10.85 2.72
C GLN A 179 -11.02 11.42 1.98
N ILE A 180 -11.96 12.03 2.71
CA ILE A 180 -13.13 12.69 2.11
C ILE A 180 -12.69 13.88 1.25
N VAL A 181 -11.76 14.71 1.72
CA VAL A 181 -11.20 15.82 0.94
C VAL A 181 -10.49 15.31 -0.31
N LEU A 182 -9.65 14.27 -0.16
CA LEU A 182 -8.97 13.64 -1.31
C LEU A 182 -9.97 13.01 -2.29
N THR A 183 -11.04 12.41 -1.81
CA THR A 183 -12.13 11.89 -2.63
C THR A 183 -12.76 13.01 -3.47
N ALA A 184 -13.06 14.15 -2.86
CA ALA A 184 -13.59 15.31 -3.59
C ALA A 184 -12.62 15.79 -4.69
N LEU A 185 -11.32 15.89 -4.38
CA LEU A 185 -10.29 16.22 -5.36
C LEU A 185 -10.22 15.21 -6.51
N LEU A 186 -10.35 13.90 -6.20
CA LEU A 186 -10.36 12.85 -7.21
C LEU A 186 -11.58 12.96 -8.14
N PHE A 187 -12.77 13.25 -7.61
CA PHE A 187 -13.96 13.49 -8.45
C PHE A 187 -13.79 14.74 -9.32
N LEU A 188 -13.23 15.82 -8.79
CA LEU A 188 -12.94 17.03 -9.56
C LEU A 188 -11.88 16.79 -10.65
N SER A 189 -10.98 15.83 -10.45
CA SER A 189 -9.93 15.46 -11.41
C SER A 189 -10.41 14.58 -12.57
N LEU A 190 -11.64 14.05 -12.53
CA LEU A 190 -12.14 13.11 -13.54
C LEU A 190 -12.01 13.60 -15.01
N PRO A 191 -12.16 14.91 -15.33
CA PRO A 191 -11.91 15.39 -16.69
C PRO A 191 -10.48 15.14 -17.19
N LEU A 192 -9.47 15.13 -16.29
CA LEU A 192 -8.07 14.92 -16.66
C LEU A 192 -7.78 13.50 -17.16
N TRP A 193 -8.58 12.51 -16.72
CA TRP A 193 -8.40 11.10 -17.09
C TRP A 193 -8.85 10.76 -18.50
N LYS A 194 -9.58 11.67 -19.17
CA LYS A 194 -10.08 11.48 -20.54
C LYS A 194 -8.99 11.64 -21.60
N ILE A 195 -7.83 12.20 -21.26
CA ILE A 195 -6.80 12.65 -22.19
C ILE A 195 -6.06 11.49 -22.88
N LYS A 196 -6.01 10.30 -22.29
CA LYS A 196 -5.42 9.09 -22.92
C LYS A 196 -6.22 7.85 -22.57
N GLN A 197 -7.27 7.58 -23.31
CA GLN A 197 -7.87 6.25 -23.35
C GLN A 197 -7.23 5.45 -24.48
N ILE A 198 -6.54 4.35 -24.14
CA ILE A 198 -6.05 3.41 -25.16
C ILE A 198 -7.25 2.75 -25.83
N PRO A 199 -7.31 2.74 -27.19
CA PRO A 199 -8.37 2.04 -27.92
C PRO A 199 -8.47 0.58 -27.48
N ARG A 200 -9.70 0.10 -27.30
CA ARG A 200 -10.05 -1.26 -26.81
C ARG A 200 -9.41 -2.39 -27.60
N GLU A 201 -8.97 -2.15 -28.85
CA GLU A 201 -8.52 -3.17 -29.81
C GLU A 201 -7.13 -3.80 -29.50
N LYS A 202 -6.28 -3.16 -28.68
CA LYS A 202 -4.93 -3.65 -28.38
C LYS A 202 -4.83 -4.59 -27.17
N ARG A 203 -5.93 -5.00 -26.55
CA ARG A 203 -5.96 -5.94 -25.42
C ARG A 203 -6.41 -7.36 -25.78
N ALA A 204 -6.07 -7.83 -26.99
CA ALA A 204 -6.42 -9.17 -27.46
C ALA A 204 -5.44 -10.21 -26.93
N GLY A 205 -5.71 -10.75 -25.74
CA GLY A 205 -5.15 -11.98 -25.22
C GLY A 205 -6.16 -12.59 -24.27
N LYS A 206 -6.49 -13.89 -24.40
CA LYS A 206 -7.30 -14.61 -23.42
C LYS A 206 -6.55 -14.60 -22.07
N ALA A 207 -7.18 -14.08 -21.03
CA ALA A 207 -6.65 -14.15 -19.68
C ALA A 207 -6.37 -15.61 -19.31
N LEU A 208 -5.16 -15.91 -18.83
CA LEU A 208 -4.80 -17.24 -18.35
C LEU A 208 -5.64 -17.56 -17.11
N SER A 209 -6.14 -18.78 -17.01
CA SER A 209 -6.80 -19.22 -15.78
C SER A 209 -5.76 -19.43 -14.68
N LEU A 210 -6.17 -19.30 -13.42
CA LEU A 210 -5.30 -19.51 -12.25
C LEU A 210 -4.58 -20.87 -12.32
N ARG A 211 -5.25 -21.94 -12.76
CA ARG A 211 -4.66 -23.27 -12.94
C ARG A 211 -3.53 -23.25 -13.98
N GLN A 212 -3.69 -22.51 -15.06
CA GLN A 212 -2.65 -22.37 -16.09
C GLN A 212 -1.46 -21.58 -15.59
N ILE A 213 -1.70 -20.50 -14.81
CA ILE A 213 -0.64 -19.67 -14.21
C ILE A 213 0.21 -20.51 -13.24
N VAL A 214 -0.45 -21.22 -12.32
CA VAL A 214 0.21 -22.08 -11.31
C VAL A 214 0.96 -23.26 -11.96
N ALA A 215 0.58 -23.68 -13.17
CA ALA A 215 1.27 -24.72 -13.94
C ALA A 215 2.55 -24.21 -14.63
N ILE A 216 2.80 -22.91 -14.71
CA ILE A 216 4.02 -22.35 -15.30
C ILE A 216 5.23 -22.75 -14.45
N PRO A 217 6.28 -23.34 -15.03
CA PRO A 217 7.49 -23.70 -14.30
C PRO A 217 8.09 -22.51 -13.56
N GLY A 218 8.35 -22.66 -12.25
CA GLY A 218 8.88 -21.59 -11.39
C GLY A 218 7.83 -20.64 -10.78
N ALA A 219 6.60 -20.56 -11.31
CA ALA A 219 5.57 -19.65 -10.81
C ALA A 219 5.23 -19.93 -9.34
N LYS A 220 5.07 -21.21 -8.95
CA LYS A 220 4.80 -21.60 -7.55
C LYS A 220 5.89 -21.11 -6.58
N ALA A 221 7.16 -21.20 -6.98
CA ALA A 221 8.27 -20.78 -6.13
C ALA A 221 8.27 -19.25 -5.94
N VAL A 222 8.00 -18.49 -7.02
CA VAL A 222 7.88 -17.03 -6.95
C VAL A 222 6.68 -16.63 -6.09
N MET A 223 5.53 -17.26 -6.27
CA MET A 223 4.33 -17.00 -5.45
C MET A 223 4.58 -17.32 -3.97
N ALA A 224 5.23 -18.44 -3.66
CA ALA A 224 5.58 -18.80 -2.28
C ALA A 224 6.56 -17.79 -1.66
N ALA A 225 7.60 -17.38 -2.39
CA ALA A 225 8.56 -16.38 -1.93
C ALA A 225 7.89 -15.02 -1.70
N PHE A 226 6.98 -14.62 -2.59
CA PHE A 226 6.23 -13.39 -2.46
C PHE A 226 5.25 -13.44 -1.28
N PHE A 227 4.57 -14.57 -1.09
CA PHE A 227 3.73 -14.80 0.08
C PHE A 227 4.52 -14.66 1.39
N CYS A 228 5.71 -15.27 1.49
CA CYS A 228 6.56 -15.14 2.68
C CYS A 228 6.98 -13.69 2.93
N TYR A 229 7.28 -12.94 1.85
CA TYR A 229 7.58 -11.53 1.95
C TYR A 229 6.38 -10.73 2.48
N CYS A 230 5.20 -10.91 1.87
CA CYS A 230 3.98 -10.23 2.31
C CYS A 230 3.60 -10.58 3.75
N ALA A 231 3.76 -11.85 4.16
CA ALA A 231 3.48 -12.29 5.52
C ALA A 231 4.40 -11.60 6.53
N MET A 232 5.70 -11.46 6.23
CA MET A 232 6.66 -10.75 7.07
C MET A 232 6.33 -9.25 7.15
N GLU A 233 6.10 -8.61 6.01
CA GLU A 233 5.74 -7.18 5.92
C GLU A 233 4.48 -6.88 6.73
N THR A 234 3.42 -7.66 6.50
CA THR A 234 2.13 -7.51 7.19
C THR A 234 2.26 -7.74 8.70
N THR A 235 3.04 -8.75 9.11
CA THR A 235 3.26 -9.02 10.53
C THR A 235 3.95 -7.84 11.22
N ALA A 236 5.01 -7.31 10.61
CA ALA A 236 5.69 -6.14 11.14
C ALA A 236 4.76 -4.91 11.17
N ALA A 237 4.02 -4.68 10.10
CA ALA A 237 3.09 -3.56 9.98
C ALA A 237 1.98 -3.59 11.05
N LEU A 238 1.38 -4.76 11.27
CA LEU A 238 0.24 -4.91 12.18
C LEU A 238 0.65 -4.95 13.65
N TRP A 239 1.74 -5.66 13.97
CA TRP A 239 2.05 -6.02 15.34
C TRP A 239 3.12 -5.15 16.01
N SER A 240 3.83 -4.27 15.27
CA SER A 240 4.93 -3.48 15.84
C SER A 240 4.52 -2.68 17.08
N ALA A 241 3.42 -1.93 17.03
CA ALA A 241 2.98 -1.14 18.18
C ALA A 241 2.56 -2.02 19.35
N SER A 242 1.81 -3.11 19.10
CA SER A 242 1.42 -4.06 20.15
C SER A 242 2.65 -4.75 20.78
N TYR A 243 3.67 -5.10 19.98
CA TYR A 243 4.91 -5.65 20.48
C TYR A 243 5.65 -4.67 21.40
N LEU A 244 5.71 -3.38 21.03
CA LEU A 244 6.35 -2.34 21.84
C LEU A 244 5.63 -2.16 23.18
N VAL A 245 4.30 -2.21 23.21
CA VAL A 245 3.52 -2.12 24.46
C VAL A 245 3.73 -3.37 25.32
N LEU A 246 3.51 -4.56 24.75
CA LEU A 246 3.44 -5.80 25.51
C LEU A 246 4.83 -6.32 25.95
N HIS A 247 5.86 -6.14 25.10
CA HIS A 247 7.19 -6.68 25.36
C HIS A 247 8.14 -5.66 26.00
N LEU A 248 8.05 -4.38 25.60
CA LEU A 248 8.92 -3.32 26.14
C LEU A 248 8.24 -2.48 27.22
N GLY A 249 6.96 -2.70 27.51
CA GLY A 249 6.20 -1.88 28.48
C GLY A 249 6.04 -0.41 28.05
N MET A 250 6.13 -0.14 26.75
CA MET A 250 6.06 1.22 26.20
C MET A 250 4.63 1.76 26.31
N GLY A 251 4.49 3.06 26.59
CA GLY A 251 3.16 3.70 26.56
C GLY A 251 2.53 3.66 25.18
N GLU A 252 1.19 3.62 25.10
CA GLU A 252 0.43 3.49 23.84
C GLU A 252 0.75 4.60 22.83
N VAL A 253 0.91 5.83 23.30
CA VAL A 253 1.27 7.00 22.46
C VAL A 253 2.64 6.82 21.81
N GLU A 254 3.63 6.39 22.59
CA GLU A 254 4.98 6.14 22.09
C GLU A 254 5.01 4.93 21.16
N ALA A 255 4.30 3.87 21.51
CA ALA A 255 4.19 2.66 20.69
C ALA A 255 3.53 2.95 19.34
N ALA A 256 2.47 3.78 19.31
CA ALA A 256 1.83 4.23 18.08
C ALA A 256 2.83 4.99 17.18
N ARG A 257 3.62 5.89 17.77
CA ARG A 257 4.64 6.65 17.05
C ARG A 257 5.77 5.76 16.53
N PHE A 258 6.34 4.92 17.37
CA PHE A 258 7.50 4.11 17.03
C PHE A 258 7.14 2.88 16.20
N GLY A 259 5.90 2.39 16.24
CA GLY A 259 5.40 1.38 15.31
C GLY A 259 5.49 1.83 13.84
N GLY A 260 5.42 3.15 13.61
CA GLY A 260 5.60 3.74 12.27
C GLY A 260 7.04 3.70 11.72
N LEU A 261 8.05 3.36 12.54
CA LEU A 261 9.44 3.26 12.08
C LEU A 261 9.64 2.23 10.97
N PHE A 262 8.89 1.14 10.98
CA PHE A 262 8.89 0.16 9.92
C PHE A 262 8.54 0.81 8.57
N TYR A 263 7.45 1.56 8.51
CA TYR A 263 7.00 2.25 7.29
C TYR A 263 7.97 3.38 6.87
N LEU A 264 8.53 4.09 7.83
CA LEU A 264 9.57 5.09 7.57
C LEU A 264 10.79 4.43 6.92
N GLY A 265 11.24 3.30 7.47
CA GLY A 265 12.33 2.50 6.90
C GLY A 265 12.03 2.06 5.48
N MET A 266 10.81 1.58 5.22
CA MET A 266 10.37 1.19 3.88
C MET A 266 10.35 2.36 2.90
N THR A 267 9.85 3.53 3.32
CA THR A 267 9.80 4.73 2.48
C THR A 267 11.19 5.22 2.11
N VAL A 268 12.07 5.36 3.10
CA VAL A 268 13.48 5.74 2.87
C VAL A 268 14.20 4.69 2.02
N GLY A 269 13.97 3.42 2.31
CA GLY A 269 14.53 2.31 1.54
C GLY A 269 14.11 2.34 0.07
N ARG A 270 12.84 2.63 -0.24
CA ARG A 270 12.34 2.76 -1.63
C ARG A 270 12.96 3.96 -2.34
N ALA A 271 13.12 5.11 -1.64
CA ALA A 271 13.81 6.26 -2.19
C ALA A 271 15.27 5.96 -2.52
N VAL A 272 15.99 5.31 -1.59
CA VAL A 272 17.41 4.93 -1.75
C VAL A 272 17.58 3.83 -2.80
N SER A 273 16.68 2.85 -2.85
CA SER A 273 16.73 1.73 -3.80
C SER A 273 16.77 2.21 -5.25
N GLY A 274 16.07 3.29 -5.59
CA GLY A 274 16.13 3.90 -6.93
C GLY A 274 17.54 4.28 -7.38
N PHE A 275 18.40 4.69 -6.46
CA PHE A 275 19.81 4.98 -6.77
C PHE A 275 20.69 3.75 -6.73
N VAL A 276 20.45 2.82 -5.81
CA VAL A 276 21.24 1.60 -5.64
C VAL A 276 21.05 0.64 -6.83
N THR A 277 19.85 0.58 -7.41
CA THR A 277 19.53 -0.20 -8.63
C THR A 277 20.34 0.24 -9.86
N MET A 278 20.95 1.43 -9.84
CA MET A 278 21.88 1.84 -10.89
C MET A 278 23.21 1.05 -10.87
N ARG A 279 23.54 0.40 -9.74
CA ARG A 279 24.81 -0.36 -9.55
C ARG A 279 24.58 -1.83 -9.26
N LEU A 280 23.46 -2.20 -8.65
CA LEU A 280 23.12 -3.58 -8.30
C LEU A 280 21.97 -4.08 -9.18
N ASN A 281 22.05 -5.34 -9.60
CA ASN A 281 20.92 -5.99 -10.29
C ASN A 281 19.84 -6.43 -9.31
N ASP A 282 18.64 -6.75 -9.83
CA ASP A 282 17.47 -7.10 -9.01
C ASP A 282 17.74 -8.25 -8.05
N ARG A 283 18.48 -9.29 -8.47
CA ARG A 283 18.84 -10.43 -7.61
C ARG A 283 19.72 -10.01 -6.43
N GLN A 284 20.67 -9.11 -6.67
CA GLN A 284 21.54 -8.56 -5.62
C GLN A 284 20.73 -7.66 -4.69
N MET A 285 19.81 -6.85 -5.23
CA MET A 285 18.91 -6.00 -4.46
C MET A 285 17.98 -6.83 -3.54
N ILE A 286 17.38 -7.90 -4.06
CA ILE A 286 16.54 -8.80 -3.25
C ILE A 286 17.37 -9.42 -2.11
N ARG A 287 18.57 -9.95 -2.40
CA ARG A 287 19.44 -10.54 -1.38
C ARG A 287 19.88 -9.53 -0.32
N LEU A 288 20.26 -8.33 -0.76
CA LEU A 288 20.62 -7.23 0.15
C LEU A 288 19.42 -6.89 1.06
N GLY A 289 18.23 -6.71 0.46
CA GLY A 289 17.00 -6.45 1.20
C GLY A 289 16.69 -7.53 2.23
N GLN A 290 16.77 -8.80 1.83
CA GLN A 290 16.57 -9.95 2.73
C GLN A 290 17.57 -9.96 3.88
N SER A 291 18.86 -9.69 3.61
CA SER A 291 19.90 -9.64 4.64
C SER A 291 19.65 -8.52 5.64
N VAL A 292 19.31 -7.32 5.15
CA VAL A 292 19.00 -6.16 6.02
C VAL A 292 17.73 -6.41 6.84
N ALA A 293 16.69 -7.00 6.23
CA ALA A 293 15.47 -7.36 6.94
C ALA A 293 15.75 -8.41 8.03
N ALA A 294 16.56 -9.44 7.74
CA ALA A 294 16.96 -10.47 8.72
C ALA A 294 17.70 -9.86 9.91
N VAL A 295 18.64 -8.95 9.68
CA VAL A 295 19.31 -8.21 10.76
C VAL A 295 18.31 -7.40 11.57
N GLY A 296 17.36 -6.73 10.92
CA GLY A 296 16.29 -5.99 11.57
C GLY A 296 15.43 -6.90 12.47
N ILE A 297 15.03 -8.08 11.97
CA ILE A 297 14.25 -9.06 12.73
C ILE A 297 15.05 -9.52 13.97
N LEU A 298 16.32 -9.87 13.81
CA LEU A 298 17.17 -10.27 14.94
C LEU A 298 17.30 -9.14 15.98
N ALA A 299 17.44 -7.89 15.54
CA ALA A 299 17.49 -6.74 16.43
C ALA A 299 16.18 -6.51 17.21
N VAL A 300 15.03 -6.86 16.61
CA VAL A 300 13.73 -6.79 17.30
C VAL A 300 13.54 -7.92 18.30
N LEU A 301 13.96 -9.14 17.95
CA LEU A 301 13.69 -10.34 18.75
C LEU A 301 14.71 -10.57 19.87
N LEU A 302 15.95 -10.09 19.71
CA LEU A 302 17.01 -10.31 20.71
C LEU A 302 16.93 -9.26 21.83
N PRO A 303 17.27 -9.64 23.07
CA PRO A 303 17.07 -8.80 24.26
C PRO A 303 18.16 -7.72 24.40
N PHE A 304 18.40 -6.94 23.36
CA PHE A 304 19.40 -5.87 23.35
C PHE A 304 18.86 -4.50 23.81
N GLY A 305 17.61 -4.46 24.28
CA GLY A 305 16.95 -3.26 24.79
C GLY A 305 16.19 -2.43 23.74
N GLY A 306 15.31 -1.56 24.22
CA GLY A 306 14.32 -0.87 23.39
C GLY A 306 14.90 -0.05 22.22
N LYS A 307 16.05 0.62 22.38
CA LYS A 307 16.69 1.36 21.29
C LYS A 307 17.09 0.46 20.11
N VAL A 308 17.58 -0.75 20.40
CA VAL A 308 17.96 -1.73 19.38
C VAL A 308 16.71 -2.29 18.69
N THR A 309 15.64 -2.55 19.43
CA THR A 309 14.35 -2.93 18.86
C THR A 309 13.81 -1.88 17.90
N LEU A 310 13.84 -0.60 18.27
CA LEU A 310 13.39 0.49 17.40
C LEU A 310 14.23 0.62 16.12
N ALA A 311 15.57 0.52 16.25
CA ALA A 311 16.47 0.45 15.09
C ALA A 311 16.17 -0.79 14.22
N GLY A 312 15.83 -1.92 14.84
CA GLY A 312 15.42 -3.14 14.17
C GLY A 312 14.17 -2.97 13.31
N LEU A 313 13.13 -2.29 13.81
CA LEU A 313 11.93 -1.98 13.03
C LEU A 313 12.24 -1.14 11.80
N LEU A 314 13.09 -0.11 11.95
CA LEU A 314 13.55 0.71 10.83
C LEU A 314 14.32 -0.12 9.79
N LEU A 315 15.25 -0.99 10.25
CA LEU A 315 16.03 -1.88 9.38
C LEU A 315 15.15 -2.90 8.67
N MET A 316 14.13 -3.44 9.34
CA MET A 316 13.16 -4.33 8.68
C MET A 316 12.48 -3.63 7.50
N GLY A 317 12.01 -2.40 7.72
CA GLY A 317 11.40 -1.60 6.65
C GLY A 317 12.36 -1.30 5.51
N LEU A 318 13.60 -0.89 5.81
CA LEU A 318 14.66 -0.66 4.83
C LEU A 318 14.95 -1.92 4.00
N GLY A 319 15.00 -3.08 4.65
CA GLY A 319 15.22 -4.37 3.98
C GLY A 319 14.07 -4.81 3.10
N CYS A 320 12.81 -4.57 3.52
CA CYS A 320 11.62 -4.87 2.74
C CYS A 320 11.52 -4.03 1.46
N ALA A 321 12.02 -2.80 1.49
CA ALA A 321 11.81 -1.80 0.47
C ALA A 321 12.16 -2.22 -0.96
N PRO A 322 13.33 -2.82 -1.27
CA PRO A 322 13.70 -3.22 -2.62
C PRO A 322 13.06 -4.53 -3.07
N ILE A 323 12.54 -5.35 -2.15
CA ILE A 323 12.15 -6.73 -2.47
C ILE A 323 10.97 -6.74 -3.44
N TYR A 324 9.87 -6.06 -3.10
CA TYR A 324 8.66 -6.00 -3.95
C TYR A 324 8.94 -5.47 -5.36
N PRO A 325 9.55 -4.28 -5.55
CA PRO A 325 9.80 -3.74 -6.89
C PRO A 325 10.68 -4.65 -7.74
N CYS A 326 11.72 -5.26 -7.13
CA CYS A 326 12.62 -6.14 -7.85
C CYS A 326 11.96 -7.47 -8.22
N PHE A 327 11.05 -8.02 -7.40
CA PHE A 327 10.25 -9.19 -7.78
C PHE A 327 9.39 -8.92 -9.02
N ILE A 328 8.68 -7.79 -9.01
CA ILE A 328 7.83 -7.37 -10.14
C ILE A 328 8.68 -7.15 -11.39
N HIS A 329 9.81 -6.44 -11.27
CA HIS A 329 10.68 -6.12 -12.41
C HIS A 329 11.35 -7.37 -13.02
N THR A 330 11.70 -8.39 -12.23
CA THR A 330 12.30 -9.62 -12.74
C THR A 330 11.30 -10.58 -13.37
N THR A 331 10.01 -10.47 -13.07
CA THR A 331 8.97 -11.39 -13.55
C THR A 331 8.94 -11.49 -15.10
N PRO A 332 8.96 -10.40 -15.89
CA PRO A 332 9.02 -10.48 -17.35
C PRO A 332 10.29 -11.15 -17.88
N VAL A 333 11.42 -11.00 -17.17
CA VAL A 333 12.70 -11.58 -17.56
C VAL A 333 12.69 -13.10 -17.42
N TYR A 334 12.08 -13.63 -16.35
CA TYR A 334 12.04 -15.07 -16.08
C TYR A 334 10.90 -15.81 -16.79
N PHE A 335 9.76 -15.18 -17.00
CA PHE A 335 8.55 -15.82 -17.50
C PHE A 335 8.11 -15.36 -18.90
N GLY A 336 8.79 -14.37 -19.44
CA GLY A 336 8.42 -13.71 -20.70
C GLY A 336 7.32 -12.64 -20.50
N VAL A 337 7.34 -11.62 -21.36
CA VAL A 337 6.45 -10.44 -21.26
C VAL A 337 4.97 -10.83 -21.33
N GLU A 338 4.62 -11.81 -22.16
CA GLU A 338 3.23 -12.26 -22.37
C GLU A 338 2.62 -12.93 -21.12
N ARG A 339 3.45 -13.59 -20.29
CA ARG A 339 3.02 -14.31 -19.09
C ARG A 339 3.19 -13.51 -17.81
N SER A 340 4.05 -12.50 -17.83
CA SER A 340 4.41 -11.72 -16.65
C SER A 340 3.20 -11.02 -16.03
N GLN A 341 2.33 -10.43 -16.86
CA GLN A 341 1.15 -9.75 -16.38
C GLN A 341 0.17 -10.68 -15.63
N ALA A 342 0.05 -11.93 -16.13
CA ALA A 342 -0.79 -12.94 -15.49
C ALA A 342 -0.21 -13.41 -14.14
N ILE A 343 1.13 -13.49 -14.04
CA ILE A 343 1.83 -13.90 -12.81
C ILE A 343 1.83 -12.79 -11.78
N ILE A 344 1.99 -11.53 -12.21
CA ILE A 344 1.95 -10.35 -11.32
C ILE A 344 0.54 -10.11 -10.77
N GLY A 345 -0.51 -10.46 -11.53
CA GLY A 345 -1.91 -10.24 -11.15
C GLY A 345 -2.51 -11.32 -10.22
N VAL A 346 -1.74 -12.32 -9.84
CA VAL A 346 -2.11 -13.40 -8.92
C VAL A 346 -1.29 -13.31 -7.63
#